data_c6eda712f98d455a398860cc9b56f865
#
_entry.id   c6eda712f98d455a398860cc9b56f865
#
_cell.length_a   1.000
_cell.length_b   1.000
_cell.length_c   1.000
_cell.angle_alpha   90.00
_cell.angle_beta   90.00
_cell.angle_gamma   90.00
#
_symmetry.space_group_name_H-M   'P 1'
#
loop_
_entity.id
_entity.type
_entity.pdbx_description
1 polymer ?
#
loop_
_entity_poly.entity_id
_entity_poly.type
_entity_poly.pdbx_seq_one_letter_code
_entity_poly.pdbx_strand_id
1 'polypeptide(L)'
;MSEFKKVENAKAELTVTCDGERWQKAQDKAFRKLARNLTVKGFRKGAAPNAIARKEISEGQILYTASEDEDLWNEMLREGVEEHKVELIDTPKIKSFEKLDKDAFTIVFELPVYPDVEIEDYKGLGWNEEEAVVTDEEVQKQIDSFRESKAELELKEEGKAENGDVVEIDYVGTIDGEPFEGGSAENYELTLGSGSFIPGFEDQLIGVGSEEEKDVVVTFPEDYHATELAGKEAKFHVTVHEVKAKVLPELEPELIDELQIPDVHDEAALRKYIYDNMLEQKKEENERKARNEMLEKLGEKAKIEIPDVLIVEEAKGMINQYENQWRQQMGQDFSFNKDMMDSLIDSFRGEAEKRVRNGLILKEIARKENIEVSDEEIEEEFKRLADRFSMDVESVKMSFPVEFLRSDLMDRKTFEILK
;
A
#
# COMPACT_ATOMS: atom_id res chain seq x y z
N MET A 1 -32.46 7.03 25.78
CA MET A 1 -32.20 8.36 25.17
C MET A 1 -30.71 8.56 25.10
N SER A 2 -30.23 9.00 23.94
CA SER A 2 -28.82 9.33 23.77
C SER A 2 -28.65 10.79 23.34
N GLU A 3 -27.55 11.40 23.76
CA GLU A 3 -27.15 12.76 23.38
C GLU A 3 -25.72 12.71 22.85
N PHE A 4 -25.52 13.22 21.64
CA PHE A 4 -24.21 13.29 20.98
C PHE A 4 -23.74 14.74 20.93
N LYS A 5 -22.47 14.98 21.34
CA LYS A 5 -21.87 16.31 21.35
C LYS A 5 -20.41 16.25 20.89
N LYS A 6 -20.07 16.96 19.82
CA LYS A 6 -18.66 17.23 19.51
C LYS A 6 -18.06 18.16 20.58
N VAL A 7 -16.90 17.82 21.11
CA VAL A 7 -16.24 18.54 22.21
C VAL A 7 -14.97 19.23 21.72
N GLU A 8 -14.15 18.50 20.97
CA GLU A 8 -12.90 18.97 20.39
C GLU A 8 -12.74 18.36 19.00
N ASN A 9 -11.68 18.79 18.28
CA ASN A 9 -11.33 18.13 17.02
C ASN A 9 -11.10 16.64 17.25
N ALA A 10 -11.72 15.82 16.41
CA ALA A 10 -11.68 14.36 16.44
C ALA A 10 -12.15 13.70 17.75
N LYS A 11 -12.86 14.43 18.62
CA LYS A 11 -13.46 13.90 19.85
C LYS A 11 -14.91 14.31 20.01
N ALA A 12 -15.72 13.36 20.40
CA ALA A 12 -17.11 13.61 20.76
C ALA A 12 -17.47 12.91 22.07
N GLU A 13 -18.53 13.33 22.68
CA GLU A 13 -19.13 12.69 23.84
C GLU A 13 -20.50 12.12 23.46
N LEU A 14 -20.73 10.90 23.88
CA LEU A 14 -22.00 10.23 23.78
C LEU A 14 -22.51 9.94 25.19
N THR A 15 -23.55 10.66 25.59
CA THR A 15 -24.24 10.44 26.86
C THR A 15 -25.41 9.51 26.62
N VAL A 16 -25.44 8.37 27.28
CA VAL A 16 -26.52 7.39 27.12
C VAL A 16 -27.12 7.07 28.47
N THR A 17 -28.45 7.08 28.53
CA THR A 17 -29.23 6.80 29.74
C THR A 17 -30.01 5.52 29.56
N CYS A 18 -29.80 4.59 30.49
CA CYS A 18 -30.57 3.36 30.67
C CYS A 18 -31.53 3.52 31.80
N ASP A 19 -32.83 3.39 31.50
CA ASP A 19 -33.91 3.52 32.45
C ASP A 19 -34.97 2.40 32.31
N GLY A 20 -36.05 2.50 33.06
CA GLY A 20 -37.23 1.63 32.98
C GLY A 20 -36.91 0.14 33.14
N GLU A 21 -37.59 -0.68 32.33
CA GLU A 21 -37.47 -2.15 32.41
C GLU A 21 -36.03 -2.66 32.16
N ARG A 22 -35.28 -2.01 31.29
CA ARG A 22 -33.92 -2.40 30.96
C ARG A 22 -33.02 -2.25 32.18
N TRP A 23 -33.08 -1.13 32.86
CA TRP A 23 -32.30 -0.87 34.07
C TRP A 23 -32.73 -1.78 35.23
N GLN A 24 -34.04 -2.06 35.39
CA GLN A 24 -34.52 -3.02 36.36
C GLN A 24 -34.02 -4.43 36.12
N LYS A 25 -33.98 -4.88 34.86
CA LYS A 25 -33.41 -6.17 34.50
C LYS A 25 -31.90 -6.28 34.83
N ALA A 26 -31.15 -5.21 34.60
CA ALA A 26 -29.72 -5.13 34.96
C ALA A 26 -29.56 -5.21 36.48
N GLN A 27 -30.34 -4.51 37.26
CA GLN A 27 -30.36 -4.57 38.74
C GLN A 27 -30.72 -5.99 39.24
N ASP A 28 -31.69 -6.65 38.62
CA ASP A 28 -32.06 -8.01 38.99
C ASP A 28 -30.96 -9.04 38.63
N LYS A 29 -30.24 -8.84 37.48
CA LYS A 29 -29.06 -9.63 37.10
C LYS A 29 -27.96 -9.46 38.15
N ALA A 30 -27.67 -8.21 38.53
CA ALA A 30 -26.67 -7.86 39.55
C ALA A 30 -27.03 -8.46 40.94
N PHE A 31 -28.28 -8.31 41.36
CA PHE A 31 -28.74 -8.91 42.59
C PHE A 31 -28.55 -10.45 42.61
N ARG A 32 -28.89 -11.15 41.54
CA ARG A 32 -28.67 -12.60 41.42
C ARG A 32 -27.20 -12.96 41.49
N LYS A 33 -26.31 -12.16 40.85
CA LYS A 33 -24.86 -12.32 40.91
C LYS A 33 -24.33 -12.18 42.34
N LEU A 34 -24.74 -11.14 43.05
CA LEU A 34 -24.37 -10.86 44.43
C LEU A 34 -24.91 -11.96 45.38
N ALA A 35 -26.20 -12.34 45.23
CA ALA A 35 -26.86 -13.35 46.07
C ALA A 35 -26.17 -14.73 45.99
N ARG A 36 -25.68 -15.14 44.81
CA ARG A 36 -24.91 -16.37 44.61
C ARG A 36 -23.61 -16.42 45.43
N ASN A 37 -23.02 -15.28 45.71
CA ASN A 37 -21.76 -15.16 46.44
C ASN A 37 -21.94 -14.79 47.91
N LEU A 38 -23.19 -14.53 48.34
CA LEU A 38 -23.52 -14.12 49.69
C LEU A 38 -23.41 -15.28 50.67
N THR A 39 -22.79 -15.01 51.83
CA THR A 39 -22.75 -15.91 52.96
C THR A 39 -23.61 -15.35 54.06
N VAL A 40 -24.70 -16.04 54.39
CA VAL A 40 -25.64 -15.66 55.46
C VAL A 40 -25.62 -16.74 56.56
N LYS A 41 -25.59 -16.31 57.82
CA LYS A 41 -25.59 -17.24 58.95
C LYS A 41 -26.82 -18.12 58.92
N GLY A 42 -26.62 -19.44 58.93
CA GLY A 42 -27.68 -20.46 58.85
C GLY A 42 -27.98 -20.96 57.42
N PHE A 43 -27.33 -20.46 56.39
CA PHE A 43 -27.49 -20.94 55.01
C PHE A 43 -26.14 -21.25 54.37
N ARG A 44 -26.14 -22.22 53.45
CA ARG A 44 -24.97 -22.44 52.60
C ARG A 44 -24.76 -21.23 51.71
N LYS A 45 -23.48 -20.92 51.35
CA LYS A 45 -23.13 -19.83 50.43
C LYS A 45 -24.03 -19.87 49.17
N GLY A 46 -24.68 -18.73 48.91
CA GLY A 46 -25.57 -18.58 47.75
C GLY A 46 -26.94 -19.27 47.85
N ALA A 47 -27.30 -19.89 48.99
CA ALA A 47 -28.55 -20.62 49.16
C ALA A 47 -29.58 -19.88 50.05
N ALA A 48 -29.31 -18.63 50.45
CA ALA A 48 -30.25 -17.81 51.18
C ALA A 48 -31.45 -17.43 50.30
N PRO A 49 -32.70 -17.53 50.84
CA PRO A 49 -33.88 -17.05 50.11
C PRO A 49 -33.76 -15.58 49.71
N ASN A 50 -34.27 -15.19 48.54
CA ASN A 50 -34.16 -13.84 48.00
C ASN A 50 -34.61 -12.75 48.97
N ALA A 51 -35.68 -13.01 49.79
CA ALA A 51 -36.14 -12.10 50.79
C ALA A 51 -35.13 -11.78 51.92
N ILE A 52 -34.29 -12.76 52.24
CA ILE A 52 -33.22 -12.64 53.22
C ILE A 52 -32.01 -11.98 52.54
N ALA A 53 -31.61 -12.46 51.33
CA ALA A 53 -30.51 -11.87 50.57
C ALA A 53 -30.71 -10.36 50.31
N ARG A 54 -31.94 -9.89 50.00
CA ARG A 54 -32.28 -8.47 49.82
C ARG A 54 -32.13 -7.62 51.07
N LYS A 55 -32.09 -8.18 52.28
CA LYS A 55 -31.83 -7.46 53.51
C LYS A 55 -30.35 -7.27 53.80
N GLU A 56 -29.55 -8.19 53.31
CA GLU A 56 -28.10 -8.21 53.53
C GLU A 56 -27.32 -7.47 52.40
N ILE A 57 -27.87 -7.46 51.21
CA ILE A 57 -27.27 -6.76 50.06
C ILE A 57 -27.85 -5.35 49.97
N SER A 58 -27.01 -4.35 50.13
CA SER A 58 -27.48 -2.94 50.04
C SER A 58 -27.88 -2.59 48.60
N GLU A 59 -28.83 -1.64 48.49
CA GLU A 59 -29.25 -1.10 47.19
C GLU A 59 -28.06 -0.52 46.40
N GLY A 60 -27.16 0.20 47.06
CA GLY A 60 -25.94 0.71 46.46
C GLY A 60 -25.02 -0.38 45.85
N GLN A 61 -24.91 -1.53 46.52
CA GLN A 61 -24.14 -2.66 45.95
C GLN A 61 -24.79 -3.22 44.70
N ILE A 62 -26.13 -3.30 44.67
CA ILE A 62 -26.86 -3.78 43.49
C ILE A 62 -26.67 -2.79 42.32
N LEU A 63 -26.85 -1.49 42.57
CA LEU A 63 -26.72 -0.44 41.56
C LEU A 63 -25.27 -0.41 41.00
N TYR A 64 -24.30 -0.45 41.89
CA TYR A 64 -22.88 -0.48 41.49
C TYR A 64 -22.56 -1.71 40.63
N THR A 65 -22.98 -2.91 41.08
CA THR A 65 -22.74 -4.14 40.31
C THR A 65 -23.50 -4.14 38.98
N ALA A 66 -24.67 -3.53 38.93
CA ALA A 66 -25.44 -3.40 37.69
C ALA A 66 -24.79 -2.40 36.73
N SER A 67 -24.20 -1.33 37.27
CA SER A 67 -23.48 -0.32 36.44
C SER A 67 -22.14 -0.81 35.90
N GLU A 68 -21.58 -1.91 36.40
CA GLU A 68 -20.36 -2.56 35.89
C GLU A 68 -20.64 -3.66 34.84
N ASP A 69 -21.88 -3.79 34.35
CA ASP A 69 -22.23 -4.78 33.33
C ASP A 69 -21.73 -4.32 31.95
N GLU A 70 -20.61 -4.88 31.48
CA GLU A 70 -19.99 -4.58 30.19
C GLU A 70 -20.92 -4.87 29.01
N ASP A 71 -21.75 -5.90 29.09
CA ASP A 71 -22.72 -6.24 28.05
C ASP A 71 -23.72 -5.06 27.88
N LEU A 72 -24.16 -4.49 29.01
CA LEU A 72 -25.06 -3.33 29.01
C LEU A 72 -24.40 -2.10 28.40
N TRP A 73 -23.12 -1.85 28.72
CA TRP A 73 -22.39 -0.70 28.16
C TRP A 73 -22.22 -0.83 26.65
N ASN A 74 -21.80 -1.99 26.18
CA ASN A 74 -21.61 -2.26 24.76
C ASN A 74 -22.90 -2.12 23.97
N GLU A 75 -24.02 -2.57 24.53
CA GLU A 75 -25.34 -2.42 23.91
C GLU A 75 -25.76 -0.96 23.86
N MET A 76 -25.61 -0.20 24.96
CA MET A 76 -25.90 1.24 25.02
C MET A 76 -25.04 2.05 24.08
N LEU A 77 -23.74 1.75 23.99
CA LEU A 77 -22.80 2.39 23.09
C LEU A 77 -23.19 2.15 21.63
N ARG A 78 -23.43 0.88 21.25
CA ARG A 78 -23.81 0.51 19.89
C ARG A 78 -25.09 1.24 19.45
N GLU A 79 -26.15 1.21 20.28
CA GLU A 79 -27.41 1.89 19.99
C GLU A 79 -27.20 3.39 19.79
N GLY A 80 -26.40 4.04 20.64
CA GLY A 80 -26.13 5.47 20.54
C GLY A 80 -25.29 5.82 19.30
N VAL A 81 -24.28 5.01 18.96
CA VAL A 81 -23.47 5.19 17.74
C VAL A 81 -24.33 5.02 16.49
N GLU A 82 -25.21 4.01 16.43
CA GLU A 82 -26.14 3.77 15.33
C GLU A 82 -27.17 4.90 15.19
N GLU A 83 -27.78 5.37 16.31
CA GLU A 83 -28.78 6.44 16.33
C GLU A 83 -28.24 7.75 15.75
N HIS A 84 -26.99 8.09 16.09
CA HIS A 84 -26.34 9.33 15.64
C HIS A 84 -25.48 9.13 14.38
N LYS A 85 -25.43 7.92 13.81
CA LYS A 85 -24.62 7.58 12.62
C LYS A 85 -23.16 8.03 12.75
N VAL A 86 -22.55 7.74 13.91
CA VAL A 86 -21.19 8.16 14.23
C VAL A 86 -20.19 7.16 13.63
N GLU A 87 -19.24 7.64 12.86
CA GLU A 87 -18.10 6.85 12.41
C GLU A 87 -16.95 7.00 13.42
N LEU A 88 -16.56 5.87 14.02
CA LEU A 88 -15.47 5.81 15.00
C LEU A 88 -14.14 5.54 14.31
N ILE A 89 -13.07 6.18 14.80
CA ILE A 89 -11.70 5.98 14.31
C ILE A 89 -10.84 5.13 15.26
N ASP A 90 -11.33 4.89 16.47
CA ASP A 90 -10.68 4.06 17.49
C ASP A 90 -11.72 3.58 18.50
N THR A 91 -11.27 2.79 19.48
CA THR A 91 -12.11 2.25 20.54
C THR A 91 -12.58 3.35 21.48
N PRO A 92 -13.92 3.49 21.68
CA PRO A 92 -14.51 4.42 22.65
C PRO A 92 -14.05 4.13 24.08
N LYS A 93 -13.94 5.19 24.87
CA LYS A 93 -13.59 5.10 26.29
C LYS A 93 -14.72 5.61 27.17
N ILE A 94 -14.87 5.03 28.35
CA ILE A 94 -15.79 5.55 29.35
C ILE A 94 -15.14 6.82 29.94
N LYS A 95 -15.84 7.94 29.86
CA LYS A 95 -15.43 9.20 30.44
C LYS A 95 -15.89 9.32 31.88
N SER A 96 -17.19 9.10 32.13
CA SER A 96 -17.78 9.24 33.44
C SER A 96 -19.12 8.52 33.58
N PHE A 97 -19.52 8.33 34.83
CA PHE A 97 -20.88 7.94 35.23
C PHE A 97 -21.54 9.18 35.85
N GLU A 98 -22.62 9.68 35.25
CA GLU A 98 -23.27 10.92 35.70
C GLU A 98 -24.44 10.65 36.64
N LYS A 99 -25.20 9.57 36.39
CA LYS A 99 -26.34 9.19 37.19
C LYS A 99 -26.30 7.71 37.51
N LEU A 100 -26.48 7.39 38.78
CA LEU A 100 -26.57 6.01 39.24
C LEU A 100 -27.56 5.95 40.41
N ASP A 101 -28.82 5.72 40.08
CA ASP A 101 -29.86 5.52 41.06
C ASP A 101 -30.81 4.34 40.67
N LYS A 102 -31.83 4.09 41.47
CA LYS A 102 -32.76 2.98 41.21
C LYS A 102 -33.60 3.16 39.94
N ASP A 103 -33.76 4.40 39.45
CA ASP A 103 -34.66 4.74 38.35
C ASP A 103 -33.87 4.78 37.02
N ALA A 104 -32.59 5.22 37.06
CA ALA A 104 -31.76 5.33 35.86
C ALA A 104 -30.26 5.23 36.13
N PHE A 105 -29.56 4.87 35.06
CA PHE A 105 -28.11 4.85 34.96
C PHE A 105 -27.69 5.62 33.72
N THR A 106 -26.80 6.60 33.88
CA THR A 106 -26.29 7.42 32.77
C THR A 106 -24.76 7.27 32.70
N ILE A 107 -24.29 6.93 31.54
CA ILE A 107 -22.86 6.79 31.20
C ILE A 107 -22.50 7.75 30.09
N VAL A 108 -21.32 8.34 30.18
CA VAL A 108 -20.75 9.20 29.15
C VAL A 108 -19.56 8.49 28.55
N PHE A 109 -19.59 8.26 27.25
CA PHE A 109 -18.50 7.75 26.46
C PHE A 109 -17.74 8.89 25.78
N GLU A 110 -16.43 8.82 25.76
CA GLU A 110 -15.59 9.61 24.88
C GLU A 110 -15.38 8.81 23.58
N LEU A 111 -15.84 9.40 22.47
CA LEU A 111 -15.79 8.80 21.14
C LEU A 111 -14.69 9.46 20.33
N PRO A 112 -13.68 8.69 19.88
CA PRO A 112 -12.76 9.15 18.85
C PRO A 112 -13.49 9.13 17.49
N VAL A 113 -13.63 10.30 16.88
CA VAL A 113 -14.37 10.50 15.61
C VAL A 113 -13.48 11.14 14.56
N TYR A 114 -13.89 11.09 13.29
CA TYR A 114 -13.15 11.78 12.23
C TYR A 114 -13.01 13.27 12.50
N PRO A 115 -11.86 13.87 12.19
CA PRO A 115 -11.59 15.28 12.37
C PRO A 115 -12.45 16.12 11.42
N ASP A 116 -12.66 17.38 11.78
CA ASP A 116 -13.28 18.34 10.88
C ASP A 116 -12.27 18.78 9.81
N VAL A 117 -12.74 18.88 8.58
CA VAL A 117 -11.97 19.34 7.43
C VAL A 117 -12.52 20.69 6.99
N GLU A 118 -11.72 21.74 7.17
CA GLU A 118 -12.07 23.05 6.63
C GLU A 118 -11.39 23.21 5.27
N ILE A 119 -12.18 23.24 4.21
CA ILE A 119 -11.69 23.50 2.85
C ILE A 119 -12.67 24.40 2.12
N GLU A 120 -12.14 25.49 1.56
CA GLU A 120 -12.87 26.47 0.73
C GLU A 120 -12.16 26.61 -0.62
N ASP A 121 -12.86 27.11 -1.62
CA ASP A 121 -12.30 27.42 -2.96
C ASP A 121 -11.52 26.25 -3.59
N TYR A 122 -12.04 25.03 -3.49
CA TYR A 122 -11.44 23.82 -4.03
C TYR A 122 -11.72 23.62 -5.54
N LYS A 123 -12.64 24.39 -6.15
CA LYS A 123 -12.95 24.32 -7.58
C LYS A 123 -12.04 25.25 -8.39
N GLY A 124 -11.76 24.85 -9.63
CA GLY A 124 -10.99 25.68 -10.57
C GLY A 124 -9.51 25.80 -10.25
N LEU A 125 -8.93 24.82 -9.55
CA LEU A 125 -7.50 24.77 -9.23
C LEU A 125 -6.62 24.42 -10.44
N GLY A 126 -7.24 24.08 -11.57
CA GLY A 126 -6.59 23.72 -12.82
C GLY A 126 -6.11 22.27 -12.81
N TRP A 127 -6.85 21.44 -13.54
CA TRP A 127 -6.43 20.09 -13.87
C TRP A 127 -5.39 20.15 -14.97
N ASN A 128 -4.20 19.63 -14.74
CA ASN A 128 -3.10 19.62 -15.69
C ASN A 128 -2.72 18.20 -16.05
N GLU A 129 -3.44 17.62 -16.99
CA GLU A 129 -3.16 16.29 -17.52
C GLU A 129 -2.44 16.45 -18.87
N GLU A 130 -1.21 15.97 -18.95
CA GLU A 130 -0.45 15.97 -20.19
C GLU A 130 -1.04 14.97 -21.18
N GLU A 131 -1.05 15.31 -22.46
CA GLU A 131 -1.48 14.38 -23.49
C GLU A 131 -0.50 13.20 -23.59
N ALA A 132 -1.04 11.99 -23.53
CA ALA A 132 -0.23 10.79 -23.68
C ALA A 132 0.11 10.58 -25.17
N VAL A 133 1.39 10.64 -25.48
CA VAL A 133 1.91 10.41 -26.84
C VAL A 133 2.91 9.26 -26.80
N VAL A 134 2.73 8.30 -27.69
CA VAL A 134 3.67 7.19 -27.91
C VAL A 134 4.27 7.37 -29.28
N THR A 135 5.58 7.34 -29.36
CA THR A 135 6.31 7.47 -30.63
C THR A 135 6.61 6.10 -31.23
N ASP A 136 6.78 6.06 -32.56
CA ASP A 136 7.19 4.83 -33.24
C ASP A 136 8.57 4.33 -32.76
N GLU A 137 9.43 5.25 -32.31
CA GLU A 137 10.74 4.90 -31.74
C GLU A 137 10.62 4.14 -30.42
N GLU A 138 9.67 4.56 -29.56
CA GLU A 138 9.41 3.86 -28.29
C GLU A 138 8.86 2.46 -28.53
N VAL A 139 7.94 2.31 -29.48
CA VAL A 139 7.40 0.99 -29.90
C VAL A 139 8.52 0.12 -30.47
N GLN A 140 9.38 0.68 -31.34
CA GLN A 140 10.50 -0.03 -31.91
C GLN A 140 11.48 -0.50 -30.81
N LYS A 141 11.78 0.34 -29.85
CA LYS A 141 12.64 0.00 -28.72
C LYS A 141 12.11 -1.20 -27.90
N GLN A 142 10.79 -1.27 -27.69
CA GLN A 142 10.18 -2.42 -27.00
C GLN A 142 10.32 -3.70 -27.83
N ILE A 143 10.12 -3.59 -29.14
CA ILE A 143 10.28 -4.72 -30.07
C ILE A 143 11.74 -5.17 -30.08
N ASP A 144 12.69 -4.24 -30.17
CA ASP A 144 14.10 -4.59 -30.18
C ASP A 144 14.53 -5.23 -28.85
N SER A 145 14.03 -4.75 -27.72
CA SER A 145 14.25 -5.38 -26.42
C SER A 145 13.71 -6.82 -26.36
N PHE A 146 12.54 -7.06 -26.97
CA PHE A 146 11.99 -8.42 -27.10
C PHE A 146 12.91 -9.31 -27.97
N ARG A 147 13.31 -8.82 -29.16
CA ARG A 147 14.23 -9.53 -30.03
C ARG A 147 15.58 -9.82 -29.36
N GLU A 148 16.09 -8.83 -28.59
CA GLU A 148 17.31 -9.01 -27.80
C GLU A 148 17.20 -10.12 -26.75
N SER A 149 16.05 -10.27 -26.11
CA SER A 149 15.80 -11.36 -25.14
C SER A 149 15.79 -12.77 -25.78
N LYS A 150 15.58 -12.81 -27.11
CA LYS A 150 15.54 -14.04 -27.93
C LYS A 150 16.74 -14.17 -28.85
N ALA A 151 17.74 -13.29 -28.70
CA ALA A 151 18.92 -13.33 -29.55
C ALA A 151 19.73 -14.62 -29.36
N GLU A 152 20.20 -15.17 -30.46
CA GLU A 152 21.12 -16.28 -30.45
C GLU A 152 22.57 -15.76 -30.53
N LEU A 153 23.47 -16.47 -29.88
CA LEU A 153 24.91 -16.16 -29.92
C LEU A 153 25.58 -17.03 -30.96
N GLU A 154 26.08 -16.42 -32.02
CA GLU A 154 26.85 -17.08 -33.06
C GLU A 154 28.35 -16.79 -32.92
N LEU A 155 29.19 -17.82 -32.92
CA LEU A 155 30.64 -17.68 -32.77
C LEU A 155 31.24 -16.99 -34.03
N LYS A 156 31.99 -15.91 -33.81
CA LYS A 156 32.77 -15.23 -34.86
C LYS A 156 34.18 -15.82 -34.93
N GLU A 157 34.38 -16.91 -35.71
CA GLU A 157 35.66 -17.58 -35.79
C GLU A 157 36.82 -16.70 -36.35
N GLU A 158 36.53 -15.77 -37.28
CA GLU A 158 37.52 -14.87 -37.89
C GLU A 158 37.13 -13.40 -37.80
N GLY A 159 36.21 -13.06 -36.87
CA GLY A 159 35.67 -11.73 -36.73
C GLY A 159 36.29 -10.94 -35.58
N LYS A 160 36.23 -9.61 -35.69
CA LYS A 160 36.59 -8.69 -34.62
C LYS A 160 35.33 -8.32 -33.84
N ALA A 161 35.49 -8.12 -32.54
CA ALA A 161 34.43 -7.73 -31.65
C ALA A 161 33.85 -6.35 -32.03
N GLU A 162 32.54 -6.26 -32.17
CA GLU A 162 31.78 -5.04 -32.46
C GLU A 162 30.89 -4.68 -31.27
N ASN A 163 30.40 -3.48 -31.28
CA ASN A 163 29.43 -3.08 -30.25
C ASN A 163 28.16 -3.92 -30.33
N GLY A 164 27.72 -4.51 -29.23
CA GLY A 164 26.60 -5.45 -29.14
C GLY A 164 27.00 -6.91 -29.13
N ASP A 165 28.26 -7.26 -29.49
CA ASP A 165 28.75 -8.62 -29.40
C ASP A 165 28.96 -9.04 -27.95
N VAL A 166 28.90 -10.34 -27.69
CA VAL A 166 29.27 -10.97 -26.42
C VAL A 166 30.65 -11.51 -26.52
N VAL A 167 31.56 -11.08 -25.66
CA VAL A 167 32.94 -11.60 -25.55
C VAL A 167 33.09 -12.41 -24.29
N GLU A 168 33.68 -13.58 -24.39
CA GLU A 168 34.12 -14.39 -23.26
C GLU A 168 35.54 -14.02 -22.91
N ILE A 169 35.75 -13.48 -21.70
CA ILE A 169 37.03 -12.91 -21.29
C ILE A 169 37.51 -13.44 -19.94
N ASP A 170 38.82 -13.54 -19.82
CA ASP A 170 39.49 -13.51 -18.52
C ASP A 170 40.05 -12.11 -18.32
N TYR A 171 39.98 -11.59 -17.13
CA TYR A 171 40.58 -10.30 -16.81
C TYR A 171 41.22 -10.29 -15.43
N VAL A 172 42.30 -9.54 -15.30
CA VAL A 172 42.99 -9.26 -14.05
C VAL A 172 43.29 -7.78 -13.97
N GLY A 173 42.58 -7.09 -13.03
CA GLY A 173 42.75 -5.67 -12.77
C GLY A 173 43.81 -5.42 -11.69
N THR A 174 44.63 -4.40 -11.93
CA THR A 174 45.66 -3.93 -11.01
C THR A 174 45.55 -2.41 -10.85
N ILE A 175 45.85 -1.93 -9.62
CA ILE A 175 46.04 -0.51 -9.31
C ILE A 175 47.45 -0.36 -8.78
N ASP A 176 48.23 0.54 -9.38
CA ASP A 176 49.67 0.70 -9.06
C ASP A 176 50.47 -0.61 -9.14
N GLY A 177 50.03 -1.58 -9.93
CA GLY A 177 50.64 -2.88 -10.14
C GLY A 177 50.25 -3.96 -9.13
N GLU A 178 49.35 -3.66 -8.17
CA GLU A 178 48.82 -4.63 -7.21
C GLU A 178 47.36 -5.04 -7.57
N PRO A 179 47.04 -6.36 -7.59
CA PRO A 179 45.66 -6.80 -7.79
C PRO A 179 44.74 -6.31 -6.66
N PHE A 180 43.48 -6.03 -6.97
CA PHE A 180 42.46 -5.61 -5.99
C PHE A 180 41.30 -6.60 -5.94
N GLU A 181 40.59 -6.62 -4.83
CA GLU A 181 39.44 -7.50 -4.62
C GLU A 181 38.30 -7.18 -5.60
N GLY A 182 37.76 -8.22 -6.28
CA GLY A 182 36.74 -8.04 -7.32
C GLY A 182 37.28 -7.59 -8.68
N GLY A 183 38.61 -7.41 -8.82
CA GLY A 183 39.24 -6.97 -10.07
C GLY A 183 39.55 -8.10 -11.05
N SER A 184 39.23 -9.37 -10.79
CA SER A 184 39.54 -10.49 -11.66
C SER A 184 38.39 -11.47 -11.81
N ALA A 185 38.20 -12.02 -13.00
CA ALA A 185 37.32 -13.16 -13.27
C ALA A 185 37.87 -13.98 -14.44
N GLU A 186 37.45 -15.22 -14.53
CA GLU A 186 37.75 -16.16 -15.63
C GLU A 186 36.43 -16.55 -16.32
N ASN A 187 36.50 -16.73 -17.66
CA ASN A 187 35.34 -17.08 -18.51
C ASN A 187 34.12 -16.19 -18.30
N TYR A 188 34.35 -14.90 -18.18
CA TYR A 188 33.25 -13.94 -17.97
C TYR A 188 32.65 -13.53 -19.33
N GLU A 189 31.33 -13.72 -19.47
CA GLU A 189 30.60 -13.24 -20.66
C GLU A 189 30.23 -11.76 -20.51
N LEU A 190 30.79 -10.93 -21.37
CA LEU A 190 30.56 -9.47 -21.40
C LEU A 190 29.94 -9.05 -22.73
N THR A 191 28.78 -8.41 -22.67
CA THR A 191 28.17 -7.74 -23.83
C THR A 191 28.81 -6.37 -24.02
N LEU A 192 29.48 -6.13 -25.14
CA LEU A 192 30.10 -4.84 -25.44
C LEU A 192 29.08 -3.76 -25.69
N GLY A 193 29.18 -2.62 -25.00
CA GLY A 193 28.23 -1.52 -25.05
C GLY A 193 27.06 -1.64 -24.04
N SER A 194 27.07 -2.66 -23.19
CA SER A 194 26.06 -2.84 -22.14
C SER A 194 26.17 -1.82 -21.00
N GLY A 195 27.35 -1.23 -20.80
CA GLY A 195 27.65 -0.38 -19.67
C GLY A 195 27.77 -1.12 -18.33
N SER A 196 27.92 -2.44 -18.36
CA SER A 196 28.09 -3.28 -17.17
C SER A 196 29.44 -3.10 -16.50
N PHE A 197 30.41 -2.64 -17.23
CA PHE A 197 31.78 -2.37 -16.75
C PHE A 197 32.01 -0.87 -16.57
N ILE A 198 33.17 -0.55 -16.00
CA ILE A 198 33.63 0.83 -15.80
C ILE A 198 33.68 1.55 -17.15
N PRO A 199 33.23 2.82 -17.24
CA PRO A 199 33.22 3.56 -18.48
C PRO A 199 34.58 3.54 -19.21
N GLY A 200 34.54 3.22 -20.51
CA GLY A 200 35.72 3.11 -21.34
C GLY A 200 36.41 1.74 -21.33
N PHE A 201 35.94 0.77 -20.54
CA PHE A 201 36.45 -0.60 -20.57
C PHE A 201 35.98 -1.34 -21.83
N GLU A 202 34.66 -1.38 -22.04
CA GLU A 202 34.05 -2.09 -23.17
C GLU A 202 34.46 -1.47 -24.52
N ASP A 203 34.54 -0.13 -24.59
CA ASP A 203 34.95 0.60 -25.79
C ASP A 203 36.36 0.18 -26.27
N GLN A 204 37.25 -0.08 -25.33
CA GLN A 204 38.64 -0.50 -25.68
C GLN A 204 38.69 -1.94 -26.19
N LEU A 205 37.68 -2.80 -25.89
CA LEU A 205 37.59 -4.16 -26.39
C LEU A 205 37.00 -4.25 -27.81
N ILE A 206 36.38 -3.18 -28.30
CA ILE A 206 35.93 -3.12 -29.70
C ILE A 206 37.13 -3.30 -30.63
N GLY A 207 37.01 -4.21 -31.59
CA GLY A 207 38.03 -4.54 -32.59
C GLY A 207 39.06 -5.59 -32.16
N VAL A 208 38.89 -6.21 -30.98
CA VAL A 208 39.73 -7.35 -30.53
C VAL A 208 39.15 -8.64 -31.10
N GLY A 209 40.02 -9.57 -31.48
CA GLY A 209 39.65 -10.88 -31.99
C GLY A 209 39.69 -11.98 -30.91
N SER A 210 39.18 -13.17 -31.24
CA SER A 210 39.32 -14.36 -30.37
C SER A 210 40.80 -14.70 -30.15
N GLU A 211 41.11 -15.19 -28.94
CA GLU A 211 42.49 -15.55 -28.50
C GLU A 211 43.47 -14.36 -28.47
N GLU A 212 42.96 -13.11 -28.51
CA GLU A 212 43.80 -11.90 -28.38
C GLU A 212 43.83 -11.42 -26.90
N GLU A 213 45.04 -10.94 -26.52
CA GLU A 213 45.27 -10.30 -25.22
C GLU A 213 45.31 -8.78 -25.39
N LYS A 214 44.71 -8.05 -24.46
CA LYS A 214 44.72 -6.59 -24.49
C LYS A 214 44.81 -6.00 -23.08
N ASP A 215 45.66 -4.99 -22.97
CA ASP A 215 45.68 -4.15 -21.77
C ASP A 215 44.68 -3.03 -21.91
N VAL A 216 43.72 -2.94 -20.96
CA VAL A 216 42.69 -1.93 -20.89
C VAL A 216 42.96 -1.02 -19.70
N VAL A 217 43.07 0.27 -19.92
CA VAL A 217 43.30 1.27 -18.87
C VAL A 217 42.09 2.14 -18.72
N VAL A 218 41.50 2.17 -17.50
CA VAL A 218 40.32 2.94 -17.17
C VAL A 218 40.45 3.63 -15.82
N THR A 219 39.69 4.68 -15.60
CA THR A 219 39.61 5.38 -14.31
C THR A 219 38.26 5.13 -13.68
N PHE A 220 38.27 4.69 -12.43
CA PHE A 220 37.03 4.54 -11.67
C PHE A 220 36.31 5.88 -11.50
N PRO A 221 34.98 5.95 -11.63
CA PRO A 221 34.21 7.16 -11.33
C PRO A 221 34.45 7.64 -9.89
N GLU A 222 34.34 8.96 -9.67
CA GLU A 222 34.55 9.56 -8.34
C GLU A 222 33.45 9.12 -7.33
N ASP A 223 32.27 8.76 -7.82
CA ASP A 223 31.11 8.28 -7.07
C ASP A 223 30.99 6.74 -7.03
N TYR A 224 32.08 6.03 -7.32
CA TYR A 224 32.09 4.56 -7.31
C TYR A 224 31.78 4.04 -5.91
N HIS A 225 30.93 2.99 -5.83
CA HIS A 225 30.45 2.42 -4.58
C HIS A 225 31.59 1.95 -3.63
N ALA A 226 32.71 1.46 -4.16
CA ALA A 226 33.91 1.16 -3.39
C ALA A 226 34.78 2.40 -3.30
N THR A 227 34.69 3.13 -2.20
CA THR A 227 35.40 4.41 -1.96
C THR A 227 36.91 4.28 -2.07
N GLU A 228 37.44 3.09 -1.85
CA GLU A 228 38.88 2.80 -1.95
C GLU A 228 39.40 2.78 -3.41
N LEU A 229 38.47 2.57 -4.37
CA LEU A 229 38.77 2.50 -5.80
C LEU A 229 38.40 3.80 -6.53
N ALA A 230 37.49 4.61 -5.97
CA ALA A 230 36.98 5.83 -6.57
C ALA A 230 38.10 6.79 -7.03
N GLY A 231 38.02 7.24 -8.28
CA GLY A 231 38.98 8.15 -8.90
C GLY A 231 40.33 7.57 -9.24
N LYS A 232 40.61 6.27 -8.96
CA LYS A 232 41.88 5.63 -9.26
C LYS A 232 41.93 5.10 -10.68
N GLU A 233 43.13 5.16 -11.30
CA GLU A 233 43.41 4.50 -12.55
C GLU A 233 43.68 3.02 -12.31
N ALA A 234 43.00 2.14 -13.06
CA ALA A 234 43.19 0.71 -13.03
C ALA A 234 43.61 0.20 -14.41
N LYS A 235 44.53 -0.74 -14.41
CA LYS A 235 44.97 -1.47 -15.60
C LYS A 235 44.45 -2.89 -15.53
N PHE A 236 43.70 -3.30 -16.54
CA PHE A 236 43.19 -4.65 -16.70
C PHE A 236 43.96 -5.36 -17.82
N HIS A 237 44.52 -6.52 -17.51
CA HIS A 237 45.01 -7.45 -18.52
C HIS A 237 43.82 -8.34 -18.88
N VAL A 238 43.39 -8.28 -20.13
CA VAL A 238 42.20 -9.00 -20.62
C VAL A 238 42.66 -10.00 -21.70
N THR A 239 42.25 -11.26 -21.54
CA THR A 239 42.40 -12.31 -22.56
C THR A 239 40.99 -12.59 -23.11
N VAL A 240 40.79 -12.44 -24.40
CA VAL A 240 39.52 -12.75 -25.07
C VAL A 240 39.57 -14.18 -25.59
N HIS A 241 38.70 -15.06 -25.09
CA HIS A 241 38.61 -16.44 -25.54
C HIS A 241 37.77 -16.57 -26.81
N GLU A 242 36.55 -16.06 -26.74
CA GLU A 242 35.55 -16.13 -27.80
C GLU A 242 34.91 -14.80 -28.06
N VAL A 243 34.59 -14.53 -29.33
CA VAL A 243 33.72 -13.42 -29.74
C VAL A 243 32.49 -14.00 -30.37
N LYS A 244 31.31 -13.71 -29.77
CA LYS A 244 30.03 -14.22 -30.23
C LYS A 244 29.18 -13.01 -30.73
N ALA A 245 28.73 -13.08 -31.99
CA ALA A 245 27.78 -12.11 -32.50
C ALA A 245 26.38 -12.35 -31.90
N LYS A 246 25.77 -11.31 -31.43
CA LYS A 246 24.40 -11.37 -30.99
C LYS A 246 23.47 -11.20 -32.21
N VAL A 247 22.94 -12.32 -32.72
CA VAL A 247 22.04 -12.32 -33.87
C VAL A 247 20.63 -12.15 -33.39
N LEU A 248 20.01 -11.02 -33.75
CA LEU A 248 18.60 -10.74 -33.40
C LEU A 248 17.68 -11.48 -34.37
N PRO A 249 16.77 -12.33 -33.89
CA PRO A 249 15.83 -13.04 -34.77
C PRO A 249 14.91 -12.05 -35.50
N GLU A 250 14.47 -12.41 -36.71
CA GLU A 250 13.41 -11.68 -37.39
C GLU A 250 12.05 -11.90 -36.68
N LEU A 251 11.14 -10.93 -36.79
CA LEU A 251 9.81 -11.01 -36.20
C LEU A 251 8.90 -11.91 -37.06
N GLU A 252 9.25 -13.18 -37.15
CA GLU A 252 8.41 -14.17 -37.81
C GLU A 252 7.18 -14.51 -36.94
N PRO A 253 6.06 -14.94 -37.52
CA PRO A 253 4.84 -15.29 -36.77
C PRO A 253 5.09 -16.29 -35.65
N GLU A 254 5.98 -17.26 -35.87
CA GLU A 254 6.35 -18.28 -34.88
C GLU A 254 6.98 -17.67 -33.64
N LEU A 255 7.85 -16.68 -33.79
CA LEU A 255 8.47 -15.97 -32.67
C LEU A 255 7.45 -15.10 -31.91
N ILE A 256 6.53 -14.48 -32.64
CA ILE A 256 5.48 -13.63 -32.04
C ILE A 256 4.47 -14.49 -31.26
N ASP A 257 4.13 -15.68 -31.77
CA ASP A 257 3.24 -16.63 -31.10
C ASP A 257 3.81 -17.12 -29.74
N GLU A 258 5.14 -17.11 -29.55
CA GLU A 258 5.76 -17.42 -28.24
C GLU A 258 5.35 -16.44 -27.13
N LEU A 259 4.92 -15.23 -27.47
CA LEU A 259 4.42 -14.26 -26.50
C LEU A 259 3.07 -14.64 -25.91
N GLN A 260 2.35 -15.57 -26.54
CA GLN A 260 1.02 -16.06 -26.14
C GLN A 260 0.00 -14.92 -25.94
N ILE A 261 0.11 -13.84 -26.73
CA ILE A 261 -0.82 -12.71 -26.69
C ILE A 261 -2.02 -13.04 -27.59
N PRO A 262 -3.25 -13.05 -27.06
CA PRO A 262 -4.44 -13.32 -27.88
C PRO A 262 -4.54 -12.38 -29.09
N ASP A 263 -4.88 -12.93 -30.25
CA ASP A 263 -5.11 -12.21 -31.51
C ASP A 263 -3.86 -11.43 -32.07
N VAL A 264 -2.65 -11.75 -31.58
CA VAL A 264 -1.40 -11.14 -32.04
C VAL A 264 -0.52 -12.22 -32.68
N HIS A 265 -0.48 -12.26 -34.02
CA HIS A 265 0.20 -13.29 -34.79
C HIS A 265 1.16 -12.76 -35.87
N ASP A 266 1.24 -11.42 -36.02
CA ASP A 266 2.16 -10.78 -36.96
C ASP A 266 2.75 -9.48 -36.38
N GLU A 267 3.77 -8.95 -37.03
CA GLU A 267 4.47 -7.73 -36.59
C GLU A 267 3.53 -6.53 -36.49
N ALA A 268 2.56 -6.38 -37.40
CA ALA A 268 1.66 -5.24 -37.38
C ALA A 268 0.71 -5.29 -36.16
N ALA A 269 0.20 -6.47 -35.85
CA ALA A 269 -0.62 -6.71 -34.67
C ALA A 269 0.19 -6.51 -33.37
N LEU A 270 1.46 -6.99 -33.34
CA LEU A 270 2.35 -6.79 -32.21
C LEU A 270 2.66 -5.31 -31.98
N ARG A 271 3.00 -4.55 -33.03
CA ARG A 271 3.23 -3.11 -32.95
C ARG A 271 2.02 -2.36 -32.41
N LYS A 272 0.85 -2.69 -32.91
CA LYS A 272 -0.40 -2.11 -32.44
C LYS A 272 -0.65 -2.43 -30.97
N TYR A 273 -0.48 -3.68 -30.56
CA TYR A 273 -0.66 -4.12 -29.19
C TYR A 273 0.30 -3.37 -28.24
N ILE A 274 1.58 -3.27 -28.58
CA ILE A 274 2.58 -2.52 -27.81
C ILE A 274 2.19 -1.04 -27.72
N TYR A 275 1.82 -0.43 -28.85
CA TYR A 275 1.40 0.96 -28.89
C TYR A 275 0.19 1.22 -27.99
N ASP A 276 -0.86 0.42 -28.10
CA ASP A 276 -2.09 0.56 -27.33
C ASP A 276 -1.80 0.42 -25.81
N ASN A 277 -1.00 -0.57 -25.42
CA ASN A 277 -0.60 -0.76 -24.01
C ASN A 277 0.25 0.40 -23.49
N MET A 278 1.24 0.84 -24.24
CA MET A 278 2.08 1.99 -23.85
C MET A 278 1.25 3.27 -23.73
N LEU A 279 0.30 3.48 -24.64
CA LEU A 279 -0.59 4.64 -24.62
C LEU A 279 -1.49 4.61 -23.38
N GLU A 280 -2.04 3.45 -23.04
CA GLU A 280 -2.85 3.29 -21.83
C GLU A 280 -2.03 3.51 -20.55
N GLN A 281 -0.84 2.93 -20.46
CA GLN A 281 0.07 3.16 -19.34
C GLN A 281 0.46 4.65 -19.18
N LYS A 282 0.78 5.34 -20.27
CA LYS A 282 1.08 6.77 -20.24
C LYS A 282 -0.11 7.61 -19.81
N LYS A 283 -1.34 7.27 -20.27
CA LYS A 283 -2.57 7.93 -19.83
C LYS A 283 -2.78 7.76 -18.33
N GLU A 284 -2.69 6.52 -17.83
CA GLU A 284 -2.83 6.22 -16.41
C GLU A 284 -1.75 6.96 -15.57
N GLU A 285 -0.52 7.05 -16.08
CA GLU A 285 0.55 7.78 -15.41
C GLU A 285 0.31 9.29 -15.37
N ASN A 286 -0.09 9.89 -16.50
CA ASN A 286 -0.38 11.32 -16.60
C ASN A 286 -1.59 11.70 -15.75
N GLU A 287 -2.65 10.88 -15.75
CA GLU A 287 -3.79 11.07 -14.85
C GLU A 287 -3.37 11.00 -13.38
N ARG A 288 -2.53 10.03 -13.02
CA ARG A 288 -2.00 9.90 -11.64
C ARG A 288 -1.17 11.13 -11.25
N LYS A 289 -0.34 11.65 -12.14
CA LYS A 289 0.42 12.89 -11.91
C LYS A 289 -0.52 14.07 -11.68
N ALA A 290 -1.51 14.25 -12.56
CA ALA A 290 -2.50 15.32 -12.44
C ALA A 290 -3.32 15.23 -11.14
N ARG A 291 -3.71 14.01 -10.73
CA ARG A 291 -4.37 13.76 -9.43
C ARG A 291 -3.48 14.17 -8.26
N ASN A 292 -2.20 13.78 -8.28
CA ASN A 292 -1.25 14.12 -7.22
C ASN A 292 -1.03 15.64 -7.11
N GLU A 293 -0.86 16.34 -8.23
CA GLU A 293 -0.75 17.79 -8.26
C GLU A 293 -2.03 18.48 -7.72
N MET A 294 -3.20 17.94 -8.08
CA MET A 294 -4.47 18.44 -7.55
C MET A 294 -4.55 18.25 -6.04
N LEU A 295 -4.19 17.06 -5.53
CA LEU A 295 -4.19 16.78 -4.09
C LEU A 295 -3.21 17.68 -3.32
N GLU A 296 -2.06 18.02 -3.89
CA GLU A 296 -1.13 18.99 -3.29
C GLU A 296 -1.75 20.37 -3.17
N LYS A 297 -2.35 20.88 -4.25
CA LYS A 297 -3.06 22.17 -4.26
C LYS A 297 -4.23 22.19 -3.25
N LEU A 298 -4.98 21.08 -3.13
CA LEU A 298 -6.05 20.94 -2.15
C LEU A 298 -5.49 20.89 -0.72
N GLY A 299 -4.38 20.18 -0.52
CA GLY A 299 -3.70 20.07 0.78
C GLY A 299 -3.22 21.41 1.34
N GLU A 300 -2.75 22.31 0.47
CA GLU A 300 -2.34 23.68 0.84
C GLU A 300 -3.52 24.55 1.32
N LYS A 301 -4.72 24.28 0.79
CA LYS A 301 -5.95 25.04 1.14
C LYS A 301 -6.69 24.45 2.33
N ALA A 302 -6.53 23.17 2.60
CA ALA A 302 -7.26 22.50 3.66
C ALA A 302 -6.61 22.70 5.03
N LYS A 303 -7.44 22.99 6.05
CA LYS A 303 -7.02 22.99 7.46
C LYS A 303 -7.58 21.73 8.11
N ILE A 304 -6.69 20.87 8.55
CA ILE A 304 -7.02 19.60 9.18
C ILE A 304 -6.00 19.31 10.27
N GLU A 305 -6.47 19.02 11.46
CA GLU A 305 -5.65 18.44 12.54
C GLU A 305 -5.90 16.92 12.56
N ILE A 306 -4.98 16.15 12.04
CA ILE A 306 -5.13 14.71 11.88
C ILE A 306 -4.77 14.00 13.18
N PRO A 307 -5.68 13.20 13.76
CA PRO A 307 -5.36 12.38 14.92
C PRO A 307 -4.29 11.35 14.60
N ASP A 308 -3.35 11.16 15.53
CA ASP A 308 -2.23 10.23 15.37
C ASP A 308 -2.68 8.79 15.10
N VAL A 309 -3.81 8.37 15.66
CA VAL A 309 -4.39 7.04 15.44
C VAL A 309 -4.65 6.76 13.96
N LEU A 310 -5.15 7.73 13.18
CA LEU A 310 -5.39 7.56 11.75
C LEU A 310 -4.07 7.40 10.98
N ILE A 311 -3.04 8.17 11.36
CA ILE A 311 -1.72 8.08 10.73
C ILE A 311 -1.10 6.71 11.00
N VAL A 312 -1.17 6.24 12.23
CA VAL A 312 -0.63 4.93 12.63
C VAL A 312 -1.37 3.78 11.94
N GLU A 313 -2.70 3.85 11.84
CA GLU A 313 -3.47 2.80 11.16
C GLU A 313 -3.19 2.77 9.65
N GLU A 314 -3.07 3.93 9.00
CA GLU A 314 -2.66 4.00 7.59
C GLU A 314 -1.24 3.46 7.38
N ALA A 315 -0.29 3.84 8.25
CA ALA A 315 1.08 3.33 8.20
C ALA A 315 1.11 1.80 8.34
N LYS A 316 0.32 1.22 9.25
CA LYS A 316 0.18 -0.25 9.38
C LYS A 316 -0.40 -0.87 8.10
N GLY A 317 -1.39 -0.23 7.48
CA GLY A 317 -1.94 -0.67 6.20
C GLY A 317 -0.87 -0.73 5.11
N MET A 318 -0.05 0.32 4.99
CA MET A 318 1.08 0.37 4.05
C MET A 318 2.12 -0.72 4.32
N ILE A 319 2.48 -0.94 5.59
CA ILE A 319 3.44 -1.96 5.99
C ILE A 319 2.90 -3.37 5.67
N ASN A 320 1.62 -3.63 5.89
CA ASN A 320 1.00 -4.90 5.53
C ASN A 320 1.05 -5.18 4.02
N GLN A 321 0.86 -4.14 3.18
CA GLN A 321 1.03 -4.27 1.72
C GLN A 321 2.48 -4.60 1.37
N TYR A 322 3.43 -3.94 2.01
CA TYR A 322 4.86 -4.18 1.83
C TYR A 322 5.25 -5.59 2.30
N GLU A 323 4.76 -6.04 3.46
CA GLU A 323 4.97 -7.40 3.97
C GLU A 323 4.45 -8.47 2.98
N ASN A 324 3.28 -8.24 2.39
CA ASN A 324 2.71 -9.17 1.40
C ASN A 324 3.59 -9.29 0.13
N GLN A 325 4.22 -8.21 -0.32
CA GLN A 325 5.18 -8.26 -1.44
C GLN A 325 6.42 -9.09 -1.06
N TRP A 326 6.95 -8.91 0.15
CA TRP A 326 8.07 -9.68 0.65
C TRP A 326 7.74 -11.16 0.81
N ARG A 327 6.52 -11.49 1.24
CA ARG A 327 6.08 -12.89 1.32
C ARG A 327 6.08 -13.61 -0.02
N GLN A 328 5.79 -12.90 -1.10
CA GLN A 328 5.85 -13.46 -2.46
C GLN A 328 7.30 -13.80 -2.88
N GLN A 329 8.28 -13.05 -2.40
CA GLN A 329 9.71 -13.22 -2.74
C GLN A 329 10.43 -14.16 -1.77
N MET A 330 10.17 -14.03 -0.47
CA MET A 330 10.91 -14.71 0.61
C MET A 330 10.19 -15.93 1.17
N GLY A 331 8.94 -16.16 0.82
CA GLY A 331 8.10 -17.26 1.29
C GLY A 331 6.99 -16.83 2.24
N GLN A 332 5.96 -17.66 2.35
CA GLN A 332 4.70 -17.39 3.07
C GLN A 332 4.89 -17.15 4.58
N ASP A 333 5.97 -17.68 5.17
CA ASP A 333 6.25 -17.58 6.61
C ASP A 333 6.95 -16.26 7.01
N PHE A 334 7.24 -15.39 6.03
CA PHE A 334 7.87 -14.10 6.31
C PHE A 334 6.90 -13.17 7.06
N SER A 335 7.37 -12.59 8.18
CA SER A 335 6.67 -11.50 8.89
C SER A 335 7.66 -10.58 9.59
N PHE A 336 7.31 -9.30 9.66
CA PHE A 336 8.08 -8.34 10.43
C PHE A 336 7.89 -8.59 11.93
N ASN A 337 8.98 -8.53 12.70
CA ASN A 337 8.90 -8.56 14.15
C ASN A 337 8.42 -7.18 14.68
N LYS A 338 8.08 -7.13 15.97
CA LYS A 338 7.51 -5.92 16.59
C LYS A 338 8.44 -4.71 16.46
N ASP A 339 9.74 -4.87 16.71
CA ASP A 339 10.69 -3.76 16.67
C ASP A 339 10.86 -3.22 15.24
N MET A 340 10.82 -4.10 14.25
CA MET A 340 10.79 -3.70 12.82
C MET A 340 9.49 -2.98 12.48
N MET A 341 8.34 -3.46 12.96
CA MET A 341 7.05 -2.80 12.75
C MET A 341 7.05 -1.38 13.31
N ASP A 342 7.53 -1.19 14.54
CA ASP A 342 7.59 0.13 15.18
C ASP A 342 8.51 1.08 14.39
N SER A 343 9.67 0.61 13.92
CA SER A 343 10.60 1.39 13.09
C SER A 343 10.01 1.73 11.71
N LEU A 344 9.28 0.79 11.11
CA LEU A 344 8.61 1.01 9.82
C LEU A 344 7.46 2.00 9.96
N ILE A 345 6.68 1.96 11.05
CA ILE A 345 5.63 2.96 11.31
C ILE A 345 6.22 4.37 11.31
N ASP A 346 7.35 4.58 12.00
CA ASP A 346 8.01 5.89 12.00
C ASP A 346 8.51 6.30 10.62
N SER A 347 9.02 5.37 9.83
CA SER A 347 9.49 5.62 8.45
C SER A 347 8.36 5.97 7.50
N PHE A 348 7.21 5.31 7.62
CA PHE A 348 6.03 5.54 6.78
C PHE A 348 5.13 6.68 7.26
N ARG A 349 5.36 7.22 8.46
CA ARG A 349 4.49 8.23 9.10
C ARG A 349 4.20 9.43 8.19
N GLY A 350 5.21 9.97 7.52
CA GLY A 350 5.04 11.14 6.64
C GLY A 350 4.17 10.85 5.43
N GLU A 351 4.35 9.69 4.79
CA GLU A 351 3.54 9.27 3.67
C GLU A 351 2.12 8.90 4.11
N ALA A 352 1.98 8.23 5.25
CA ALA A 352 0.69 7.89 5.84
C ALA A 352 -0.12 9.17 6.19
N GLU A 353 0.51 10.18 6.79
CA GLU A 353 -0.15 11.46 7.07
C GLU A 353 -0.65 12.12 5.77
N LYS A 354 0.17 12.12 4.72
CA LYS A 354 -0.22 12.66 3.41
C LYS A 354 -1.42 11.91 2.82
N ARG A 355 -1.45 10.58 2.90
CA ARG A 355 -2.57 9.75 2.42
C ARG A 355 -3.84 9.99 3.20
N VAL A 356 -3.76 9.98 4.52
CA VAL A 356 -4.92 10.28 5.39
C VAL A 356 -5.46 11.67 5.11
N ARG A 357 -4.59 12.68 5.01
CA ARG A 357 -4.96 14.06 4.66
C ARG A 357 -5.73 14.11 3.35
N ASN A 358 -5.21 13.48 2.30
CA ASN A 358 -5.81 13.46 0.98
C ASN A 358 -7.18 12.77 1.00
N GLY A 359 -7.30 11.62 1.64
CA GLY A 359 -8.57 10.89 1.79
C GLY A 359 -9.62 11.69 2.55
N LEU A 360 -9.23 12.39 3.63
CA LEU A 360 -10.15 13.25 4.38
C LEU A 360 -10.63 14.44 3.57
N ILE A 361 -9.75 15.05 2.76
CA ILE A 361 -10.11 16.15 1.86
C ILE A 361 -11.12 15.68 0.81
N LEU A 362 -10.85 14.57 0.13
CA LEU A 362 -11.74 14.03 -0.90
C LEU A 362 -13.11 13.65 -0.30
N LYS A 363 -13.12 12.99 0.87
CA LYS A 363 -14.35 12.65 1.59
C LYS A 363 -15.18 13.90 1.93
N GLU A 364 -14.54 14.99 2.36
CA GLU A 364 -15.26 16.23 2.68
C GLU A 364 -15.79 16.93 1.42
N ILE A 365 -15.02 16.94 0.31
CA ILE A 365 -15.49 17.47 -0.97
C ILE A 365 -16.67 16.63 -1.48
N ALA A 366 -16.57 15.29 -1.44
CA ALA A 366 -17.65 14.40 -1.83
C ALA A 366 -18.93 14.69 -1.02
N ARG A 367 -18.80 14.92 0.31
CA ARG A 367 -19.91 15.29 1.18
C ARG A 367 -20.53 16.64 0.80
N LYS A 368 -19.72 17.67 0.50
CA LYS A 368 -20.18 19.00 0.10
C LYS A 368 -20.88 18.99 -1.25
N GLU A 369 -20.42 18.16 -2.17
CA GLU A 369 -20.99 18.01 -3.52
C GLU A 369 -22.13 16.97 -3.57
N ASN A 370 -22.47 16.33 -2.44
CA ASN A 370 -23.46 15.26 -2.34
C ASN A 370 -23.20 14.12 -3.33
N ILE A 371 -21.93 13.69 -3.44
CA ILE A 371 -21.54 12.59 -4.30
C ILE A 371 -21.95 11.28 -3.61
N GLU A 372 -22.73 10.48 -4.31
CA GLU A 372 -23.17 9.16 -3.87
C GLU A 372 -22.71 8.11 -4.88
N VAL A 373 -22.43 6.92 -4.38
CA VAL A 373 -22.12 5.72 -5.19
C VAL A 373 -23.23 4.71 -4.96
N SER A 374 -23.95 4.39 -6.04
CA SER A 374 -25.05 3.42 -5.99
C SER A 374 -24.54 1.98 -5.98
N ASP A 375 -25.39 1.06 -5.53
CA ASP A 375 -25.04 -0.36 -5.54
C ASP A 375 -24.93 -0.90 -6.96
N GLU A 376 -25.67 -0.31 -7.93
CA GLU A 376 -25.56 -0.64 -9.36
C GLU A 376 -24.16 -0.29 -9.89
N GLU A 377 -23.59 0.85 -9.55
CA GLU A 377 -22.24 1.26 -9.96
C GLU A 377 -21.18 0.32 -9.39
N ILE A 378 -21.35 -0.13 -8.16
CA ILE A 378 -20.46 -1.11 -7.53
C ILE A 378 -20.50 -2.45 -8.27
N GLU A 379 -21.71 -2.93 -8.64
CA GLU A 379 -21.85 -4.16 -9.39
C GLU A 379 -21.27 -4.06 -10.82
N GLU A 380 -21.36 -2.89 -11.46
CA GLU A 380 -20.72 -2.63 -12.75
C GLU A 380 -19.19 -2.63 -12.63
N GLU A 381 -18.64 -2.05 -11.55
CA GLU A 381 -17.21 -2.06 -11.31
C GLU A 381 -16.69 -3.48 -11.03
N PHE A 382 -17.43 -4.31 -10.30
CA PHE A 382 -17.08 -5.72 -10.12
C PHE A 382 -16.99 -6.47 -11.47
N LYS A 383 -17.93 -6.22 -12.39
CA LYS A 383 -17.88 -6.82 -13.73
C LYS A 383 -16.67 -6.32 -14.51
N ARG A 384 -16.39 -5.02 -14.47
CA ARG A 384 -15.23 -4.42 -15.16
C ARG A 384 -13.91 -5.01 -14.66
N LEU A 385 -13.77 -5.21 -13.34
CA LEU A 385 -12.60 -5.85 -12.75
C LEU A 385 -12.51 -7.34 -13.13
N ALA A 386 -13.64 -8.05 -13.18
CA ALA A 386 -13.71 -9.44 -13.61
C ALA A 386 -13.20 -9.60 -15.04
N ASP A 387 -13.64 -8.75 -15.95
CA ASP A 387 -13.19 -8.72 -17.36
C ASP A 387 -11.68 -8.36 -17.43
N ARG A 388 -11.23 -7.34 -16.70
CA ARG A 388 -9.83 -6.89 -16.70
C ARG A 388 -8.86 -7.98 -16.22
N PHE A 389 -9.24 -8.72 -15.17
CA PHE A 389 -8.38 -9.77 -14.57
C PHE A 389 -8.67 -11.17 -15.11
N SER A 390 -9.59 -11.31 -16.07
CA SER A 390 -10.05 -12.60 -16.60
C SER A 390 -10.48 -13.56 -15.46
N MET A 391 -11.17 -13.03 -14.46
CA MET A 391 -11.70 -13.75 -13.30
C MET A 391 -13.24 -13.76 -13.34
N ASP A 392 -13.86 -14.68 -12.62
CA ASP A 392 -15.30 -14.61 -12.37
C ASP A 392 -15.64 -13.55 -11.32
N VAL A 393 -16.83 -12.96 -11.41
CA VAL A 393 -17.28 -11.86 -10.55
C VAL A 393 -17.28 -12.22 -9.06
N GLU A 394 -17.59 -13.48 -8.72
CA GLU A 394 -17.62 -13.93 -7.32
C GLU A 394 -16.21 -13.97 -6.73
N SER A 395 -15.22 -14.39 -7.51
CA SER A 395 -13.80 -14.36 -7.10
C SER A 395 -13.31 -12.93 -6.87
N VAL A 396 -13.74 -12.00 -7.73
CA VAL A 396 -13.41 -10.57 -7.54
C VAL A 396 -14.08 -10.02 -6.28
N LYS A 397 -15.35 -10.35 -6.01
CA LYS A 397 -16.05 -9.93 -4.77
C LYS A 397 -15.38 -10.47 -3.50
N MET A 398 -14.77 -11.65 -3.56
CA MET A 398 -14.00 -12.17 -2.42
C MET A 398 -12.65 -11.45 -2.23
N SER A 399 -12.05 -10.97 -3.31
CA SER A 399 -10.75 -10.30 -3.29
C SER A 399 -10.83 -8.81 -2.94
N PHE A 400 -11.93 -8.15 -3.30
CA PHE A 400 -12.12 -6.71 -3.10
C PHE A 400 -13.36 -6.43 -2.23
N PRO A 401 -13.18 -5.89 -1.01
CA PRO A 401 -14.29 -5.47 -0.16
C PRO A 401 -15.15 -4.39 -0.85
N VAL A 402 -16.47 -4.48 -0.71
CA VAL A 402 -17.44 -3.51 -1.27
C VAL A 402 -17.11 -2.08 -0.86
N GLU A 403 -16.75 -1.87 0.40
CA GLU A 403 -16.42 -0.54 0.93
C GLU A 403 -15.17 0.07 0.28
N PHE A 404 -14.20 -0.77 -0.09
CA PHE A 404 -13.03 -0.32 -0.84
C PHE A 404 -13.42 0.21 -2.22
N LEU A 405 -14.26 -0.52 -2.97
CA LEU A 405 -14.72 -0.08 -4.29
C LEU A 405 -15.63 1.15 -4.20
N ARG A 406 -16.46 1.22 -3.17
CA ARG A 406 -17.30 2.41 -2.92
C ARG A 406 -16.44 3.65 -2.71
N SER A 407 -15.37 3.55 -1.92
CA SER A 407 -14.43 4.64 -1.69
C SER A 407 -13.70 5.05 -2.96
N ASP A 408 -13.17 4.09 -3.72
CA ASP A 408 -12.46 4.35 -4.97
C ASP A 408 -13.36 5.02 -6.03
N LEU A 409 -14.60 4.54 -6.18
CA LEU A 409 -15.58 5.16 -7.08
C LEU A 409 -15.97 6.57 -6.62
N MET A 410 -16.10 6.80 -5.32
CA MET A 410 -16.37 8.12 -4.76
C MET A 410 -15.22 9.08 -5.05
N ASP A 411 -13.97 8.66 -4.86
CA ASP A 411 -12.79 9.45 -5.16
C ASP A 411 -12.71 9.80 -6.67
N ARG A 412 -12.96 8.84 -7.55
CA ARG A 412 -13.02 9.07 -9.01
C ARG A 412 -14.07 10.11 -9.36
N LYS A 413 -15.30 9.99 -8.86
CA LYS A 413 -16.36 10.98 -9.08
C LYS A 413 -16.00 12.35 -8.52
N THR A 414 -15.29 12.40 -7.40
CA THR A 414 -14.84 13.66 -6.80
C THR A 414 -13.80 14.32 -7.72
N PHE A 415 -12.85 13.57 -8.28
CA PHE A 415 -11.90 14.11 -9.25
C PHE A 415 -12.56 14.62 -10.53
N GLU A 416 -13.63 13.95 -11.01
CA GLU A 416 -14.38 14.44 -12.19
C GLU A 416 -15.00 15.83 -11.96
N ILE A 417 -15.37 16.18 -10.74
CA ILE A 417 -15.88 17.52 -10.39
C ILE A 417 -14.74 18.54 -10.25
N LEU A 418 -13.55 18.08 -9.91
CA LEU A 418 -12.36 18.91 -9.73
C LEU A 418 -11.63 19.20 -11.05
N LYS A 419 -11.83 18.38 -12.09
CA LYS A 419 -11.35 18.61 -13.46
C LYS A 419 -12.01 19.84 -14.07
#